data_25b85dafad3a6ad0405fd24a74a252ac
#
_entry.id   25b85dafad3a6ad0405fd24a74a252ac
#
_cell.length_a   1.000
_cell.length_b   1.000
_cell.length_c   1.000
_cell.angle_alpha   90.00
_cell.angle_beta   90.00
_cell.angle_gamma   90.00
#
_symmetry.space_group_name_H-M   'P 1'
#
loop_
_entity.id
_entity.type
_entity.pdbx_description
1 polymer ?
#
loop_
_entity_poly.entity_id
_entity_poly.type
_entity_poly.pdbx_seq_one_letter_code
_entity_poly.pdbx_strand_id
1 'polypeptide(L)'
;MANHSATKKDVRQAAKRRERNKYYGKTTRNAIRDLRAAEGKDAKGKFPDVASMIDKLAKKGIIHKNKAANLKSKLAKHTAAAK
;
A
#
# COMPACT_ATOMS: atom_id res chain seq x y z
N MET A 1 20.08 30.71 13.84
CA MET A 1 19.04 29.95 13.86
C MET A 1 18.11 30.23 12.91
N ALA A 2 18.53 29.96 12.04
CA ALA A 2 17.97 30.28 10.92
C ALA A 2 16.88 29.41 10.59
N ASN A 3 16.15 29.68 9.74
CA ASN A 3 15.28 28.82 8.99
C ASN A 3 14.00 28.38 9.63
N HIS A 4 13.38 29.27 10.38
CA HIS A 4 12.04 29.04 10.86
C HIS A 4 11.06 28.83 9.69
N SER A 5 11.25 29.57 8.59
CA SER A 5 10.37 29.41 7.43
C SER A 5 10.60 28.07 6.75
N ALA A 6 11.84 27.59 6.68
CA ALA A 6 12.15 26.28 6.14
C ALA A 6 11.56 25.18 7.03
N THR A 7 11.66 25.34 8.34
CA THR A 7 11.10 24.39 9.30
C THR A 7 9.59 24.30 9.15
N LYS A 8 8.90 25.44 9.02
CA LYS A 8 7.45 25.45 8.82
C LYS A 8 7.06 24.76 7.52
N LYS A 9 7.82 25.00 6.46
CA LYS A 9 7.59 24.35 5.19
C LYS A 9 7.75 22.83 5.31
N ASP A 10 8.79 22.39 6.00
CA ASP A 10 9.05 20.97 6.21
C ASP A 10 7.94 20.32 7.01
N VAL A 11 7.43 21.00 8.04
CA VAL A 11 6.32 20.50 8.84
C VAL A 11 5.06 20.34 8.00
N ARG A 12 4.76 21.33 7.15
CA ARG A 12 3.60 21.26 6.27
C ARG A 12 3.73 20.12 5.26
N GLN A 13 4.92 19.97 4.68
CA GLN A 13 5.16 18.88 3.73
C GLN A 13 5.05 17.52 4.41
N ALA A 14 5.59 17.41 5.62
CA ALA A 14 5.52 16.17 6.38
C ALA A 14 4.06 15.81 6.70
N ALA A 15 3.25 16.81 7.08
CA ALA A 15 1.84 16.60 7.37
C ALA A 15 1.09 16.12 6.14
N LYS A 16 1.32 16.75 4.99
CA LYS A 16 0.68 16.35 3.73
C LYS A 16 1.08 14.94 3.33
N ARG A 17 2.36 14.59 3.49
CA ARG A 17 2.84 13.25 3.19
C ARG A 17 2.18 12.22 4.11
N ARG A 18 2.04 12.56 5.40
CA ARG A 18 1.43 11.67 6.37
C ARG A 18 -0.02 11.39 6.02
N GLU A 19 -0.78 12.42 5.66
CA GLU A 19 -2.16 12.26 5.25
C GLU A 19 -2.28 11.41 3.99
N ARG A 20 -1.43 11.68 3.01
CA ARG A 20 -1.39 10.93 1.77
C ARG A 20 -1.04 9.46 2.03
N ASN A 21 -0.05 9.24 2.89
CA ASN A 21 0.38 7.89 3.24
C ASN A 21 -0.73 7.12 3.96
N LYS A 22 -1.45 7.79 4.86
CA LYS A 22 -2.60 7.18 5.53
C LYS A 22 -3.67 6.78 4.53
N TYR A 23 -3.96 7.65 3.59
CA TYR A 23 -4.97 7.38 2.57
C TYR A 23 -4.60 6.15 1.74
N TYR A 24 -3.38 6.15 1.19
CA TYR A 24 -2.93 5.04 0.37
C TYR A 24 -2.83 3.74 1.17
N GLY A 25 -2.34 3.82 2.40
CA GLY A 25 -2.24 2.66 3.27
C GLY A 25 -3.60 2.07 3.61
N LYS A 26 -4.58 2.93 3.91
CA LYS A 26 -5.93 2.51 4.23
C LYS A 26 -6.60 1.88 3.01
N THR A 27 -6.48 2.52 1.85
CA THR A 27 -7.06 2.03 0.61
C THR A 27 -6.50 0.66 0.26
N THR A 28 -5.18 0.49 0.38
CA THR A 28 -4.51 -0.77 0.07
C THR A 28 -4.90 -1.85 1.07
N ARG A 29 -4.98 -1.53 2.37
CA ARG A 29 -5.42 -2.49 3.38
C ARG A 29 -6.84 -2.98 3.12
N ASN A 30 -7.72 -2.07 2.74
CA ASN A 30 -9.09 -2.44 2.39
C ASN A 30 -9.12 -3.36 1.17
N ALA A 31 -8.30 -3.06 0.16
CA ALA A 31 -8.19 -3.90 -1.03
C ALA A 31 -7.67 -5.29 -0.69
N ILE A 32 -6.67 -5.38 0.20
CA ILE A 32 -6.13 -6.65 0.66
C ILE A 32 -7.19 -7.45 1.41
N ARG A 33 -7.95 -6.79 2.27
CA ARG A 33 -9.04 -7.43 3.01
C ARG A 33 -10.08 -7.99 2.06
N ASP A 34 -10.46 -7.20 1.06
CA ASP A 34 -11.43 -7.63 0.07
C ASP A 34 -10.92 -8.83 -0.71
N LEU A 35 -9.63 -8.81 -1.06
CA LEU A 35 -9.00 -9.92 -1.77
C LEU A 35 -9.04 -11.20 -0.93
N ARG A 36 -8.74 -11.08 0.36
CA ARG A 36 -8.75 -12.24 1.26
C ARG A 36 -10.16 -12.77 1.48
N ALA A 37 -11.15 -11.90 1.46
CA ALA A 37 -12.54 -12.29 1.61
C ALA A 37 -13.10 -12.89 0.31
N ALA A 38 -12.53 -12.53 -0.83
CA ALA A 38 -12.97 -13.06 -2.12
C ALA A 38 -12.53 -14.51 -2.28
N GLU A 39 -13.31 -15.25 -3.03
CA GLU A 39 -13.03 -16.67 -3.26
C GLU A 39 -12.93 -16.97 -4.74
N GLY A 40 -12.08 -17.94 -5.08
CA GLY A 40 -11.99 -18.48 -6.42
C GLY A 40 -11.62 -17.45 -7.47
N LYS A 41 -12.48 -17.32 -8.48
CA LYS A 41 -12.23 -16.45 -9.62
C LYS A 41 -12.15 -14.97 -9.21
N ASP A 42 -12.96 -14.57 -8.22
CA ASP A 42 -12.95 -13.19 -7.77
C ASP A 42 -11.60 -12.81 -7.15
N ALA A 43 -11.02 -13.71 -6.36
CA ALA A 43 -9.71 -13.49 -5.78
C ALA A 43 -8.65 -13.35 -6.87
N LYS A 44 -8.67 -14.23 -7.84
CA LYS A 44 -7.73 -14.20 -8.96
C LYS A 44 -7.87 -12.91 -9.79
N GLY A 45 -9.12 -12.48 -10.01
CA GLY A 45 -9.37 -11.26 -10.76
C GLY A 45 -8.93 -10.00 -10.04
N LYS A 46 -9.02 -9.99 -8.71
CA LYS A 46 -8.62 -8.84 -7.90
C LYS A 46 -7.12 -8.77 -7.65
N PHE A 47 -6.43 -9.89 -7.71
CA PHE A 47 -5.01 -9.96 -7.36
C PHE A 47 -4.14 -8.99 -8.16
N PRO A 48 -4.24 -8.88 -9.49
CA PRO A 48 -3.38 -7.96 -10.24
C PRO A 48 -3.54 -6.50 -9.79
N ASP A 49 -4.77 -6.09 -9.50
CA ASP A 49 -5.03 -4.72 -9.05
C ASP A 49 -4.41 -4.47 -7.68
N VAL A 50 -4.57 -5.42 -6.75
CA VAL A 50 -4.01 -5.30 -5.41
C VAL A 50 -2.48 -5.32 -5.46
N ALA A 51 -1.89 -6.19 -6.28
CA ALA A 51 -0.45 -6.24 -6.46
C ALA A 51 0.08 -4.91 -6.99
N SER A 52 -0.63 -4.31 -7.94
CA SER A 52 -0.27 -3.01 -8.49
C SER A 52 -0.30 -1.92 -7.40
N MET A 53 -1.32 -1.93 -6.55
CA MET A 53 -1.42 -0.97 -5.44
C MET A 53 -0.25 -1.12 -4.47
N ILE A 54 0.13 -2.34 -4.13
CA ILE A 54 1.25 -2.61 -3.24
C ILE A 54 2.56 -2.11 -3.86
N ASP A 55 2.76 -2.36 -5.15
CA ASP A 55 3.95 -1.87 -5.86
C ASP A 55 4.01 -0.35 -5.85
N LYS A 56 2.89 0.32 -6.03
CA LYS A 56 2.82 1.78 -5.99
C LYS A 56 3.21 2.31 -4.61
N LEU A 57 2.78 1.63 -3.54
CA LEU A 57 3.16 2.01 -2.18
C LEU A 57 4.68 1.92 -1.99
N ALA A 58 5.29 0.84 -2.48
CA ALA A 58 6.74 0.67 -2.40
C ALA A 58 7.46 1.73 -3.21
N LYS A 59 6.97 2.02 -4.42
CA LYS A 59 7.56 3.02 -5.29
C LYS A 59 7.50 4.41 -4.66
N LYS A 60 6.42 4.71 -3.94
CA LYS A 60 6.28 6.00 -3.25
C LYS A 60 7.02 6.07 -1.93
N GLY A 61 7.62 4.97 -1.50
CA GLY A 61 8.37 4.93 -0.25
C GLY A 61 7.49 4.81 0.99
N ILE A 62 6.21 4.49 0.84
CA ILE A 62 5.30 4.32 1.96
C ILE A 62 5.59 3.02 2.69
N ILE A 63 5.94 1.98 1.95
CA ILE A 63 6.41 0.72 2.51
C ILE A 63 7.72 0.34 1.83
N HIS A 64 8.50 -0.51 2.51
CA HIS A 64 9.76 -1.00 1.94
C HIS A 64 9.47 -2.02 0.85
N LYS A 65 10.36 -2.09 -0.15
CA LYS A 65 10.20 -3.04 -1.25
C LYS A 65 10.16 -4.49 -0.77
N ASN A 66 10.86 -4.82 0.30
CA ASN A 66 10.83 -6.16 0.87
C ASN A 66 9.46 -6.48 1.45
N LYS A 67 8.84 -5.49 2.11
CA LYS A 67 7.49 -5.63 2.62
C LYS A 67 6.50 -5.86 1.47
N ALA A 68 6.65 -5.11 0.39
CA ALA A 68 5.80 -5.25 -0.78
C ALA A 68 5.93 -6.65 -1.38
N ALA A 69 7.17 -7.14 -1.52
CA ALA A 69 7.41 -8.49 -2.05
C ALA A 69 6.78 -9.56 -1.16
N ASN A 70 6.91 -9.41 0.17
CA ASN A 70 6.32 -10.35 1.11
C ASN A 70 4.80 -10.36 1.03
N LEU A 71 4.18 -9.19 0.95
CA LEU A 71 2.73 -9.06 0.84
C LEU A 71 2.22 -9.70 -0.45
N LYS A 72 2.88 -9.42 -1.57
CA LYS A 72 2.50 -10.00 -2.85
C LYS A 72 2.63 -11.50 -2.84
N SER A 73 3.71 -12.03 -2.26
CA SER A 73 3.93 -13.46 -2.16
C SER A 73 2.84 -14.14 -1.34
N LYS A 74 2.49 -13.58 -0.18
CA LYS A 74 1.44 -14.13 0.67
C LYS A 74 0.09 -14.10 -0.02
N LEU A 75 -0.22 -13.01 -0.69
CA LEU A 75 -1.48 -12.88 -1.40
C LEU A 75 -1.57 -13.80 -2.61
N ALA A 76 -0.45 -13.99 -3.31
CA ALA A 76 -0.39 -14.93 -4.43
C ALA A 76 -0.66 -16.36 -3.95
N LYS A 77 -0.07 -16.75 -2.83
CA LYS A 77 -0.30 -18.08 -2.25
C LYS A 77 -1.76 -18.23 -1.81
N HIS A 78 -2.32 -17.20 -1.19
CA HIS A 78 -3.72 -17.21 -0.78
C HIS A 78 -4.65 -17.37 -1.99
N THR A 79 -4.37 -16.62 -3.05
CA THR A 79 -5.16 -16.64 -4.28
C THR A 79 -5.06 -18.01 -4.96
N ALA A 80 -3.86 -18.58 -4.99
CA ALA A 80 -3.65 -19.89 -5.58
C ALA A 80 -4.36 -21.01 -4.80
N ALA A 81 -4.43 -20.85 -3.47
CA ALA A 81 -5.10 -21.81 -2.60
C ALA A 81 -6.62 -21.68 -2.66
N ALA A 82 -7.13 -20.51 -3.03
CA ALA A 82 -8.56 -20.26 -3.10
C ALA A 82 -9.12 -20.78 -4.41
N LYS A 83 -9.57 -22.01 -4.40
CA LYS A 83 -10.14 -22.62 -5.61
C LYS A 83 -11.66 -22.60 -5.59
#